data_c713b86f3298b8fb2329956f53359fdb
#
_entry.id   c713b86f3298b8fb2329956f53359fdb
#
_cell.length_a   1.000
_cell.length_b   1.000
_cell.length_c   1.000
_cell.angle_alpha   90.00
_cell.angle_beta   90.00
_cell.angle_gamma   90.00
#
_symmetry.space_group_name_H-M   'P 1'
#
loop_
_entity.id
_entity.type
_entity.pdbx_description
1 polymer ?
#
loop_
_entity_poly.entity_id
_entity_poly.type
_entity_poly.pdbx_seq_one_letter_code
_entity_poly.pdbx_strand_id
1 'polypeptide(L)'
;VDKINSANGHGEPLVVQARRKFFMRGGWFTMGALSAAGIIEPAIAKTASTSTGDDAAILNAALALEFQAIAAYQVGAESNLLQKPVLDLALEFQGHHKAHAEILSITIEKIGGTPVSAKTIAQYAFPVDQLKAQADVLNFAAGLEKAAASAYLNALPNFHHKNLIKGAASILGDETMHWAILLNALGQNPVPAAFIS
;
A
#
# COMPACT_ATOMS: atom_id res chain seq x y z
N VAL A 1 -38.99 37.71 2.77
CA VAL A 1 -39.17 36.39 2.13
C VAL A 1 -38.00 36.17 1.20
N ASP A 2 -36.90 35.69 1.71
CA ASP A 2 -35.68 35.51 0.96
C ASP A 2 -35.46 34.01 0.66
N LYS A 3 -35.23 33.74 -0.62
CA LYS A 3 -34.92 32.41 -1.16
C LYS A 3 -33.46 32.06 -0.85
N ILE A 4 -33.24 31.05 -0.04
CA ILE A 4 -31.90 30.44 0.12
C ILE A 4 -31.75 29.38 -0.97
N ASN A 5 -30.81 29.64 -1.85
CA ASN A 5 -30.41 28.75 -2.95
C ASN A 5 -29.37 27.71 -2.40
N SER A 6 -29.76 26.47 -2.27
CA SER A 6 -28.85 25.40 -1.82
C SER A 6 -28.11 24.83 -3.03
N ALA A 7 -26.82 25.12 -3.13
CA ALA A 7 -25.91 24.50 -4.07
C ALA A 7 -25.27 23.27 -3.39
N ASN A 8 -25.74 22.06 -3.73
CA ASN A 8 -25.10 20.79 -3.38
C ASN A 8 -23.86 20.58 -4.24
N GLY A 9 -22.69 20.97 -3.73
CA GLY A 9 -21.41 20.58 -4.27
C GLY A 9 -20.90 19.35 -3.51
N HIS A 10 -21.00 18.18 -4.09
CA HIS A 10 -20.29 16.98 -3.58
C HIS A 10 -18.82 17.11 -3.94
N GLY A 11 -18.06 17.84 -3.12
CA GLY A 11 -16.60 17.85 -3.21
C GLY A 11 -16.04 16.57 -2.58
N GLU A 12 -15.16 15.88 -3.30
CA GLU A 12 -14.37 14.79 -2.72
C GLU A 12 -13.64 15.28 -1.45
N PRO A 13 -13.49 14.44 -0.41
CA PRO A 13 -12.83 14.85 0.83
C PRO A 13 -11.42 15.36 0.53
N LEU A 14 -11.05 16.50 1.12
CA LEU A 14 -9.75 17.17 0.95
C LEU A 14 -8.53 16.27 1.16
N VAL A 15 -8.68 15.23 1.97
CA VAL A 15 -7.63 14.22 2.26
C VAL A 15 -7.24 13.43 1.03
N VAL A 16 -8.20 13.01 0.20
CA VAL A 16 -7.93 12.24 -1.03
C VAL A 16 -7.22 13.11 -2.07
N GLN A 17 -7.62 14.39 -2.21
CA GLN A 17 -6.97 15.32 -3.12
C GLN A 17 -5.53 15.69 -2.69
N ALA A 18 -5.26 15.79 -1.38
CA ALA A 18 -3.92 16.09 -0.88
C ALA A 18 -2.94 14.94 -1.14
N ARG A 19 -3.39 13.68 -0.98
CA ARG A 19 -2.54 12.49 -1.25
C ARG A 19 -2.24 12.33 -2.74
N ARG A 20 -3.23 12.48 -3.62
CA ARG A 20 -3.00 12.47 -5.09
C ARG A 20 -2.02 13.56 -5.54
N LYS A 21 -2.13 14.78 -4.99
CA LYS A 21 -1.22 15.88 -5.33
C LYS A 21 0.21 15.67 -4.82
N PHE A 22 0.42 14.97 -3.69
CA PHE A 22 1.74 14.66 -3.18
C PHE A 22 2.51 13.71 -4.10
N PHE A 23 1.87 12.63 -4.56
CA PHE A 23 2.48 11.69 -5.50
C PHE A 23 2.65 12.26 -6.93
N MET A 24 1.77 13.18 -7.38
CA MET A 24 1.87 13.78 -8.72
C MET A 24 2.85 14.96 -8.79
N ARG A 25 3.11 15.69 -7.68
CA ARG A 25 4.02 16.85 -7.65
C ARG A 25 5.42 16.55 -7.14
N GLY A 26 5.62 15.48 -6.40
CA GLY A 26 6.95 15.04 -6.02
C GLY A 26 7.60 14.35 -7.21
N GLY A 27 8.31 15.11 -8.05
CA GLY A 27 8.96 14.65 -9.27
C GLY A 27 9.75 13.35 -9.14
N TRP A 28 9.06 12.26 -9.22
CA TRP A 28 9.58 10.93 -9.37
C TRP A 28 9.90 10.78 -10.84
N PHE A 29 11.07 10.70 -11.26
CA PHE A 29 11.54 10.54 -12.64
C PHE A 29 11.75 11.80 -13.50
N THR A 30 12.83 12.49 -13.23
CA THR A 30 13.65 13.01 -14.32
C THR A 30 14.87 12.09 -14.45
N MET A 31 14.75 11.00 -15.20
CA MET A 31 15.94 10.40 -15.81
C MET A 31 16.35 11.30 -16.96
N GLY A 32 17.28 12.19 -16.69
CA GLY A 32 18.03 12.90 -17.72
C GLY A 32 18.82 11.87 -18.54
N ALA A 33 18.52 11.79 -19.82
CA ALA A 33 19.37 11.11 -20.77
C ALA A 33 20.73 11.83 -20.82
N LEU A 34 21.76 11.22 -20.25
CA LEU A 34 23.14 11.61 -20.49
C LEU A 34 23.71 10.67 -21.57
N SER A 35 23.58 11.09 -22.82
CA SER A 35 24.32 10.52 -23.93
C SER A 35 25.71 11.13 -23.95
N ALA A 36 26.70 10.39 -23.47
CA ALA A 36 28.11 10.68 -23.77
C ALA A 36 28.74 9.41 -24.35
N ALA A 37 29.28 9.58 -25.52
CA ALA A 37 29.83 8.53 -26.37
C ALA A 37 31.07 7.84 -25.78
N GLY A 38 31.19 6.52 -26.02
CA GLY A 38 32.50 5.81 -26.12
C GLY A 38 32.80 4.75 -25.06
N ILE A 39 32.58 3.49 -25.44
CA ILE A 39 33.39 2.31 -25.12
C ILE A 39 33.39 1.74 -23.68
N ILE A 40 32.26 1.77 -22.92
CA ILE A 40 32.09 0.90 -21.72
C ILE A 40 30.62 0.41 -21.56
N GLU A 41 29.89 0.20 -22.67
CA GLU A 41 28.46 -0.10 -22.60
C GLU A 41 28.05 -1.51 -22.12
N PRO A 42 28.79 -2.63 -22.34
CA PRO A 42 28.21 -3.93 -21.96
C PRO A 42 28.23 -4.22 -20.44
N ALA A 43 29.17 -3.63 -19.69
CA ALA A 43 29.27 -3.90 -18.25
C ALA A 43 28.33 -3.02 -17.41
N ILE A 44 28.10 -1.76 -17.81
CA ILE A 44 27.21 -0.83 -17.10
C ILE A 44 25.73 -1.18 -17.37
N ALA A 45 25.41 -1.58 -18.59
CA ALA A 45 24.07 -2.04 -18.94
C ALA A 45 23.68 -3.33 -18.20
N LYS A 46 24.63 -4.25 -18.01
CA LYS A 46 24.41 -5.52 -17.31
C LYS A 46 24.23 -5.34 -15.80
N THR A 47 24.96 -4.41 -15.15
CA THR A 47 24.79 -4.09 -13.74
C THR A 47 23.52 -3.29 -13.47
N ALA A 48 23.17 -2.34 -14.33
CA ALA A 48 21.90 -1.61 -14.21
C ALA A 48 20.69 -2.52 -14.41
N SER A 49 20.77 -3.49 -15.31
CA SER A 49 19.71 -4.47 -15.56
C SER A 49 19.49 -5.41 -14.35
N THR A 50 20.56 -5.82 -13.65
CA THR A 50 20.41 -6.69 -12.46
C THR A 50 19.84 -5.92 -11.28
N SER A 51 20.32 -4.72 -10.98
CA SER A 51 19.78 -3.90 -9.87
C SER A 51 18.32 -3.51 -10.08
N THR A 52 17.93 -3.18 -11.31
CA THR A 52 16.54 -2.89 -11.67
C THR A 52 15.65 -4.13 -11.55
N GLY A 53 16.19 -5.30 -11.91
CA GLY A 53 15.49 -6.58 -11.74
C GLY A 53 15.25 -6.91 -10.26
N ASP A 54 16.23 -6.64 -9.41
CA ASP A 54 16.11 -6.86 -7.96
C ASP A 54 15.07 -5.91 -7.33
N ASP A 55 15.09 -4.62 -7.67
CA ASP A 55 14.09 -3.65 -7.21
C ASP A 55 12.67 -4.01 -7.70
N ALA A 56 12.53 -4.48 -8.95
CA ALA A 56 11.24 -4.93 -9.47
C ALA A 56 10.71 -6.18 -8.73
N ALA A 57 11.61 -7.09 -8.32
CA ALA A 57 11.23 -8.26 -7.52
C ALA A 57 10.75 -7.84 -6.11
N ILE A 58 11.43 -6.90 -5.45
CA ILE A 58 11.03 -6.35 -4.15
C ILE A 58 9.66 -5.68 -4.25
N LEU A 59 9.46 -4.81 -5.26
CA LEU A 59 8.19 -4.14 -5.47
C LEU A 59 7.05 -5.12 -5.81
N ASN A 60 7.33 -6.20 -6.53
CA ASN A 60 6.35 -7.24 -6.81
C ASN A 60 5.96 -8.04 -5.57
N ALA A 61 6.89 -8.28 -4.65
CA ALA A 61 6.58 -8.88 -3.36
C ALA A 61 5.66 -7.96 -2.53
N ALA A 62 5.94 -6.65 -2.52
CA ALA A 62 5.07 -5.66 -1.89
C ALA A 62 3.68 -5.62 -2.55
N LEU A 63 3.61 -5.55 -3.89
CA LEU A 63 2.35 -5.55 -4.65
C LEU A 63 1.49 -6.79 -4.35
N ALA A 64 2.11 -7.94 -4.16
CA ALA A 64 1.38 -9.16 -3.79
C ALA A 64 0.75 -9.05 -2.39
N LEU A 65 1.41 -8.36 -1.44
CA LEU A 65 0.85 -8.08 -0.11
C LEU A 65 -0.31 -7.09 -0.18
N GLU A 66 -0.20 -6.04 -1.01
CA GLU A 66 -1.32 -5.12 -1.23
C GLU A 66 -2.55 -5.82 -1.78
N PHE A 67 -2.38 -6.69 -2.79
CA PHE A 67 -3.50 -7.48 -3.31
C PHE A 67 -4.09 -8.42 -2.27
N GLN A 68 -3.27 -8.99 -1.39
CA GLN A 68 -3.75 -9.81 -0.28
C GLN A 68 -4.57 -8.98 0.71
N ALA A 69 -4.11 -7.78 1.07
CA ALA A 69 -4.82 -6.87 1.95
C ALA A 69 -6.16 -6.42 1.34
N ILE A 70 -6.19 -6.02 0.06
CA ILE A 70 -7.42 -5.67 -0.66
C ILE A 70 -8.45 -6.80 -0.57
N ALA A 71 -8.02 -8.05 -0.80
CA ALA A 71 -8.89 -9.22 -0.74
C ALA A 71 -9.36 -9.52 0.70
N ALA A 72 -8.48 -9.37 1.70
CA ALA A 72 -8.82 -9.58 3.11
C ALA A 72 -9.83 -8.54 3.61
N TYR A 73 -9.66 -7.28 3.28
CA TYR A 73 -10.61 -6.22 3.60
C TYR A 73 -11.96 -6.42 2.89
N GLN A 74 -11.97 -6.94 1.67
CA GLN A 74 -13.20 -7.32 0.98
C GLN A 74 -13.94 -8.42 1.74
N VAL A 75 -13.25 -9.47 2.17
CA VAL A 75 -13.84 -10.56 3.00
C VAL A 75 -14.38 -10.00 4.30
N GLY A 76 -13.64 -9.14 4.98
CA GLY A 76 -14.08 -8.49 6.21
C GLY A 76 -15.34 -7.65 6.01
N ALA A 77 -15.37 -6.81 4.97
CA ALA A 77 -16.52 -5.96 4.65
C ALA A 77 -17.78 -6.75 4.29
N GLU A 78 -17.64 -7.87 3.58
CA GLU A 78 -18.76 -8.74 3.17
C GLU A 78 -19.20 -9.73 4.25
N SER A 79 -18.46 -9.85 5.35
CA SER A 79 -18.73 -10.81 6.43
C SER A 79 -20.05 -10.58 7.18
N ASN A 80 -20.61 -9.38 7.10
CA ASN A 80 -21.72 -8.89 7.92
C ASN A 80 -21.44 -8.90 9.44
N LEU A 81 -20.17 -8.98 9.86
CA LEU A 81 -19.75 -8.98 11.25
C LEU A 81 -19.39 -7.58 11.76
N LEU A 82 -19.14 -6.64 10.84
CA LEU A 82 -18.67 -5.30 11.18
C LEU A 82 -19.82 -4.34 11.43
N GLN A 83 -19.77 -3.63 12.55
CA GLN A 83 -20.63 -2.47 12.78
C GLN A 83 -20.26 -1.34 11.82
N LYS A 84 -21.24 -0.48 11.49
CA LYS A 84 -21.07 0.55 10.47
C LYS A 84 -19.80 1.40 10.62
N PRO A 85 -19.41 1.92 11.79
CA PRO A 85 -18.19 2.72 11.90
C PRO A 85 -16.92 1.93 11.56
N VAL A 86 -16.88 0.64 11.92
CA VAL A 86 -15.75 -0.24 11.63
C VAL A 86 -15.75 -0.67 10.16
N LEU A 87 -16.92 -0.87 9.58
CA LEU A 87 -17.06 -1.15 8.16
C LEU A 87 -16.57 0.04 7.32
N ASP A 88 -16.96 1.26 7.68
CA ASP A 88 -16.52 2.47 6.98
C ASP A 88 -14.99 2.61 7.02
N LEU A 89 -14.39 2.34 8.19
CA LEU A 89 -12.93 2.31 8.38
C LEU A 89 -12.26 1.21 7.52
N ALA A 90 -12.83 0.01 7.48
CA ALA A 90 -12.30 -1.09 6.67
C ALA A 90 -12.33 -0.76 5.18
N LEU A 91 -13.38 -0.10 4.71
CA LEU A 91 -13.48 0.35 3.32
C LEU A 91 -12.49 1.48 2.99
N GLU A 92 -12.21 2.39 3.94
CA GLU A 92 -11.18 3.41 3.80
C GLU A 92 -9.80 2.77 3.65
N PHE A 93 -9.43 1.84 4.53
CA PHE A 93 -8.15 1.13 4.46
C PHE A 93 -8.01 0.29 3.19
N GLN A 94 -9.07 -0.39 2.76
CA GLN A 94 -9.08 -1.06 1.46
C GLN A 94 -8.79 -0.07 0.32
N GLY A 95 -9.31 1.16 0.40
CA GLY A 95 -9.02 2.25 -0.55
C GLY A 95 -7.54 2.63 -0.56
N HIS A 96 -6.88 2.67 0.61
CA HIS A 96 -5.44 2.93 0.72
C HIS A 96 -4.63 1.81 0.05
N HIS A 97 -4.91 0.53 0.35
CA HIS A 97 -4.23 -0.59 -0.30
C HIS A 97 -4.42 -0.61 -1.83
N LYS A 98 -5.60 -0.23 -2.34
CA LYS A 98 -5.81 -0.07 -3.79
C LYS A 98 -4.91 1.02 -4.39
N ALA A 99 -4.73 2.15 -3.69
CA ALA A 99 -3.84 3.21 -4.13
C ALA A 99 -2.36 2.80 -4.05
N HIS A 100 -1.97 2.02 -3.03
CA HIS A 100 -0.64 1.43 -2.92
C HIS A 100 -0.38 0.46 -4.08
N ALA A 101 -1.30 -0.47 -4.36
CA ALA A 101 -1.19 -1.42 -5.46
C ALA A 101 -1.07 -0.73 -6.82
N GLU A 102 -1.84 0.35 -7.06
CA GLU A 102 -1.77 1.14 -8.29
C GLU A 102 -0.38 1.76 -8.48
N ILE A 103 0.15 2.44 -7.45
CA ILE A 103 1.46 3.11 -7.58
C ILE A 103 2.61 2.11 -7.68
N LEU A 104 2.53 0.96 -6.99
CA LEU A 104 3.51 -0.11 -7.12
C LEU A 104 3.51 -0.69 -8.53
N SER A 105 2.34 -0.99 -9.10
CA SER A 105 2.21 -1.51 -10.47
C SER A 105 2.81 -0.55 -11.49
N ILE A 106 2.44 0.73 -11.43
CA ILE A 106 2.99 1.77 -12.30
C ILE A 106 4.52 1.88 -12.14
N THR A 107 5.02 1.76 -10.90
CA THR A 107 6.46 1.88 -10.63
C THR A 107 7.23 0.69 -11.18
N ILE A 108 6.70 -0.54 -11.03
CA ILE A 108 7.30 -1.76 -11.59
C ILE A 108 7.42 -1.65 -13.12
N GLU A 109 6.35 -1.21 -13.80
CA GLU A 109 6.37 -1.00 -15.26
C GLU A 109 7.41 0.04 -15.67
N LYS A 110 7.48 1.17 -14.96
CA LYS A 110 8.43 2.26 -15.24
C LYS A 110 9.89 1.83 -15.12
N ILE A 111 10.21 0.90 -14.22
CA ILE A 111 11.56 0.35 -14.09
C ILE A 111 11.80 -0.88 -14.98
N GLY A 112 10.86 -1.19 -15.89
CA GLY A 112 10.99 -2.27 -16.86
C GLY A 112 10.64 -3.67 -16.34
N GLY A 113 10.00 -3.77 -15.17
CA GLY A 113 9.44 -5.01 -14.63
C GLY A 113 8.04 -5.28 -15.14
N THR A 114 7.53 -6.47 -14.80
CA THR A 114 6.13 -6.86 -15.07
C THR A 114 5.42 -7.01 -13.72
N PRO A 115 4.33 -6.24 -13.46
CA PRO A 115 3.56 -6.36 -12.23
C PRO A 115 2.93 -7.75 -12.09
N VAL A 116 2.97 -8.30 -10.86
CA VAL A 116 2.21 -9.51 -10.53
C VAL A 116 0.72 -9.22 -10.57
N SER A 117 -0.09 -10.24 -10.86
CA SER A 117 -1.55 -10.14 -10.86
C SER A 117 -2.13 -10.52 -9.50
N ALA A 118 -3.27 -9.91 -9.16
CA ALA A 118 -4.05 -10.30 -8.00
C ALA A 118 -4.51 -11.76 -8.10
N LYS A 119 -4.52 -12.46 -6.98
CA LYS A 119 -5.14 -13.78 -6.86
C LYS A 119 -6.64 -13.65 -6.60
N THR A 120 -7.39 -14.72 -6.83
CA THR A 120 -8.77 -14.81 -6.34
C THR A 120 -8.78 -14.92 -4.81
N ILE A 121 -9.88 -14.52 -4.16
CA ILE A 121 -10.03 -14.60 -2.69
C ILE A 121 -9.76 -16.04 -2.20
N ALA A 122 -10.25 -17.05 -2.89
CA ALA A 122 -10.05 -18.44 -2.52
C ALA A 122 -8.57 -18.88 -2.53
N GLN A 123 -7.73 -18.29 -3.39
CA GLN A 123 -6.31 -18.62 -3.48
C GLN A 123 -5.47 -18.03 -2.34
N TYR A 124 -6.00 -17.07 -1.56
CA TYR A 124 -5.32 -16.55 -0.37
C TYR A 124 -5.50 -17.44 0.86
N ALA A 125 -6.45 -18.40 0.84
CA ALA A 125 -6.74 -19.32 1.94
C ALA A 125 -6.94 -18.61 3.30
N PHE A 126 -7.70 -17.51 3.31
CA PHE A 126 -8.03 -16.79 4.54
C PHE A 126 -8.80 -17.68 5.52
N PRO A 127 -8.63 -17.51 6.84
CA PRO A 127 -9.29 -18.32 7.86
C PRO A 127 -10.76 -17.90 8.07
N VAL A 128 -11.56 -17.83 6.99
CA VAL A 128 -12.92 -17.29 7.00
C VAL A 128 -13.81 -18.01 8.02
N ASP A 129 -13.61 -19.32 8.16
CA ASP A 129 -14.36 -20.14 9.12
C ASP A 129 -14.07 -19.80 10.59
N GLN A 130 -12.99 -19.07 10.86
CA GLN A 130 -12.60 -18.62 12.20
C GLN A 130 -13.15 -17.22 12.53
N LEU A 131 -13.62 -16.47 11.52
CA LEU A 131 -14.20 -15.15 11.71
C LEU A 131 -15.65 -15.28 12.15
N LYS A 132 -15.93 -15.08 13.44
CA LYS A 132 -17.26 -15.24 14.05
C LYS A 132 -17.81 -13.95 14.64
N ALA A 133 -16.95 -12.98 14.92
CA ALA A 133 -17.30 -11.70 15.52
C ALA A 133 -16.47 -10.58 14.91
N GLN A 134 -16.88 -9.31 15.11
CA GLN A 134 -16.12 -8.14 14.70
C GLN A 134 -14.67 -8.17 15.21
N ALA A 135 -14.46 -8.62 16.45
CA ALA A 135 -13.12 -8.69 17.04
C ALA A 135 -12.22 -9.68 16.28
N ASP A 136 -12.76 -10.77 15.73
CA ASP A 136 -11.96 -11.73 14.94
C ASP A 136 -11.50 -11.09 13.63
N VAL A 137 -12.40 -10.36 12.95
CA VAL A 137 -12.08 -9.63 11.72
C VAL A 137 -11.02 -8.56 11.98
N LEU A 138 -11.17 -7.78 13.06
CA LEU A 138 -10.21 -6.75 13.44
C LEU A 138 -8.84 -7.33 13.80
N ASN A 139 -8.79 -8.44 14.56
CA ASN A 139 -7.54 -9.11 14.90
C ASN A 139 -6.84 -9.66 13.65
N PHE A 140 -7.60 -10.26 12.73
CA PHE A 140 -7.08 -10.75 11.48
C PHE A 140 -6.49 -9.61 10.64
N ALA A 141 -7.22 -8.50 10.47
CA ALA A 141 -6.72 -7.32 9.76
C ALA A 141 -5.48 -6.73 10.45
N ALA A 142 -5.48 -6.56 11.78
CA ALA A 142 -4.34 -6.03 12.53
C ALA A 142 -3.07 -6.89 12.36
N GLY A 143 -3.25 -8.21 12.25
CA GLY A 143 -2.14 -9.13 11.94
C GLY A 143 -1.56 -8.90 10.55
N LEU A 144 -2.40 -8.65 9.55
CA LEU A 144 -1.97 -8.34 8.18
C LEU A 144 -1.25 -7.00 8.09
N GLU A 145 -1.78 -5.95 8.74
CA GLU A 145 -1.15 -4.63 8.76
C GLU A 145 0.24 -4.67 9.42
N LYS A 146 0.34 -5.36 10.56
CA LYS A 146 1.64 -5.56 11.22
C LYS A 146 2.62 -6.27 10.31
N ALA A 147 2.18 -7.33 9.65
CA ALA A 147 3.02 -8.10 8.72
C ALA A 147 3.44 -7.26 7.51
N ALA A 148 2.54 -6.44 6.95
CA ALA A 148 2.83 -5.53 5.86
C ALA A 148 3.86 -4.46 6.29
N ALA A 149 3.66 -3.80 7.43
CA ALA A 149 4.60 -2.84 7.98
C ALA A 149 6.00 -3.46 8.18
N SER A 150 6.08 -4.66 8.75
CA SER A 150 7.35 -5.39 8.93
C SER A 150 8.00 -5.75 7.59
N ALA A 151 7.21 -6.18 6.60
CA ALA A 151 7.72 -6.50 5.26
C ALA A 151 8.30 -5.26 4.56
N TYR A 152 7.61 -4.12 4.59
CA TYR A 152 8.12 -2.87 4.05
C TYR A 152 9.40 -2.43 4.76
N LEU A 153 9.45 -2.47 6.10
CA LEU A 153 10.63 -2.13 6.88
C LEU A 153 11.85 -2.97 6.46
N ASN A 154 11.66 -4.29 6.33
CA ASN A 154 12.72 -5.22 5.93
C ASN A 154 13.13 -5.07 4.45
N ALA A 155 12.26 -4.53 3.61
CA ALA A 155 12.56 -4.29 2.19
C ALA A 155 13.44 -3.04 1.98
N LEU A 156 13.30 -2.00 2.82
CA LEU A 156 13.96 -0.71 2.63
C LEU A 156 15.48 -0.80 2.38
N PRO A 157 16.26 -1.59 3.16
CA PRO A 157 17.72 -1.67 2.96
C PRO A 157 18.14 -2.36 1.65
N ASN A 158 17.23 -3.10 1.02
CA ASN A 158 17.52 -3.92 -0.14
C ASN A 158 17.26 -3.19 -1.48
N PHE A 159 16.67 -2.00 -1.46
CA PHE A 159 16.49 -1.20 -2.67
C PHE A 159 17.81 -0.60 -3.15
N HIS A 160 18.09 -0.77 -4.43
CA HIS A 160 19.23 -0.15 -5.09
C HIS A 160 18.94 1.30 -5.46
N HIS A 161 17.71 1.63 -5.85
CA HIS A 161 17.30 2.98 -6.23
C HIS A 161 16.71 3.73 -5.03
N LYS A 162 17.42 4.73 -4.54
CA LYS A 162 17.03 5.53 -3.35
C LYS A 162 15.63 6.15 -3.45
N ASN A 163 15.16 6.46 -4.65
CA ASN A 163 13.82 7.02 -4.84
C ASN A 163 12.70 6.02 -4.45
N LEU A 164 12.94 4.71 -4.59
CA LEU A 164 12.00 3.66 -4.22
C LEU A 164 11.87 3.56 -2.69
N ILE A 165 12.97 3.78 -1.97
CA ILE A 165 13.00 3.78 -0.49
C ILE A 165 11.98 4.77 0.06
N LYS A 166 11.92 5.99 -0.50
CA LYS A 166 10.97 7.01 -0.02
C LYS A 166 9.51 6.57 -0.20
N GLY A 167 9.19 5.95 -1.33
CA GLY A 167 7.85 5.43 -1.59
C GLY A 167 7.48 4.28 -0.65
N ALA A 168 8.36 3.30 -0.54
CA ALA A 168 8.17 2.17 0.36
C ALA A 168 8.06 2.63 1.84
N ALA A 169 8.87 3.60 2.26
CA ALA A 169 8.77 4.18 3.61
C ALA A 169 7.47 4.96 3.83
N SER A 170 6.90 5.58 2.79
CA SER A 170 5.59 6.24 2.90
C SER A 170 4.47 5.22 3.10
N ILE A 171 4.51 4.10 2.39
CA ILE A 171 3.55 3.00 2.56
C ILE A 171 3.73 2.38 3.95
N LEU A 172 4.96 2.07 4.37
CA LEU A 172 5.26 1.61 5.74
C LEU A 172 4.61 2.49 6.81
N GLY A 173 4.66 3.82 6.65
CA GLY A 173 4.02 4.75 7.57
C GLY A 173 2.50 4.59 7.61
N ASP A 174 1.85 4.37 6.47
CA ASP A 174 0.40 4.16 6.37
C ASP A 174 -0.01 2.82 6.98
N GLU A 175 0.71 1.72 6.69
CA GLU A 175 0.48 0.39 7.28
C GLU A 175 0.59 0.41 8.82
N THR A 176 1.55 1.18 9.34
CA THR A 176 1.71 1.37 10.79
C THR A 176 0.52 2.12 11.40
N MET A 177 -0.01 3.13 10.69
CA MET A 177 -1.21 3.86 11.13
C MET A 177 -2.45 2.96 11.09
N HIS A 178 -2.63 2.15 10.05
CA HIS A 178 -3.71 1.16 9.97
C HIS A 178 -3.66 0.20 11.16
N TRP A 179 -2.49 -0.39 11.41
CA TRP A 179 -2.29 -1.29 12.54
C TRP A 179 -2.64 -0.62 13.88
N ALA A 180 -2.14 0.58 14.14
CA ALA A 180 -2.42 1.31 15.37
C ALA A 180 -3.93 1.59 15.55
N ILE A 181 -4.63 1.99 14.49
CA ILE A 181 -6.07 2.25 14.52
C ILE A 181 -6.87 0.98 14.79
N LEU A 182 -6.48 -0.15 14.18
CA LEU A 182 -7.13 -1.44 14.42
C LEU A 182 -6.92 -1.93 15.86
N LEU A 183 -5.72 -1.76 16.43
CA LEU A 183 -5.47 -2.05 17.85
C LEU A 183 -6.37 -1.19 18.75
N ASN A 184 -6.49 0.11 18.45
CA ASN A 184 -7.39 0.99 19.20
C ASN A 184 -8.86 0.54 19.11
N ALA A 185 -9.31 0.14 17.91
CA ALA A 185 -10.67 -0.38 17.72
C ALA A 185 -10.93 -1.70 18.48
N LEU A 186 -9.88 -2.47 18.74
CA LEU A 186 -9.90 -3.67 19.60
C LEU A 186 -9.83 -3.35 21.10
N GLY A 187 -9.69 -2.08 21.50
CA GLY A 187 -9.45 -1.67 22.89
C GLY A 187 -8.05 -2.02 23.40
N GLN A 188 -7.12 -2.30 22.49
CA GLN A 188 -5.72 -2.59 22.80
C GLN A 188 -4.87 -1.31 22.75
N ASN A 189 -3.64 -1.38 23.27
CA ASN A 189 -2.69 -0.26 23.18
C ASN A 189 -2.31 -0.03 21.69
N PRO A 190 -2.64 1.13 21.09
CA PRO A 190 -2.33 1.41 19.70
C PRO A 190 -0.84 1.62 19.41
N VAL A 191 -0.03 1.83 20.45
CA VAL A 191 1.42 2.04 20.37
C VAL A 191 2.16 1.07 21.30
N PRO A 192 2.09 -0.25 21.01
CA PRO A 192 2.53 -1.28 21.96
C PRO A 192 4.05 -1.34 22.13
N ALA A 193 4.82 -0.79 21.19
CA ALA A 193 6.28 -0.82 21.20
C ALA A 193 6.87 0.44 20.55
N ALA A 194 8.13 0.75 20.90
CA ALA A 194 8.86 1.89 20.31
C ALA A 194 9.36 1.59 18.87
N PHE A 195 9.48 0.33 18.50
CA PHE A 195 9.98 -0.10 17.19
C PHE A 195 9.06 -1.17 16.60
N ILE A 196 8.90 -1.13 15.28
CA ILE A 196 8.26 -2.20 14.50
C ILE A 196 9.28 -3.32 14.31
N SER A 197 8.84 -4.56 14.44
CA SER A 197 9.67 -5.76 14.26
C SER A 197 8.93 -6.80 13.44
#